data_c92ede2d231a41bb111a8d7d5408dc83
#
_entry.id   c92ede2d231a41bb111a8d7d5408dc83
#
_cell.length_a   1.000
_cell.length_b   1.000
_cell.length_c   1.000
_cell.angle_alpha   90.00
_cell.angle_beta   90.00
_cell.angle_gamma   90.00
#
_symmetry.space_group_name_H-M   'P 1'
#
loop_
_entity.id
_entity.type
_entity.pdbx_description
1 polymer ?
#
loop_
_entity_poly.entity_id
_entity_poly.type
_entity_poly.pdbx_seq_one_letter_code
_entity_poly.pdbx_strand_id
1 'polypeptide(L)' 'MANDPQFYRYVDLRGEWRWRFIAANGRTMADSGEGYDSLENVNRAIETLKREVPSARLT' A
#
# COMPACT_ATOMS: atom_id res chain seq x y z
N MET A 1 14.35 -18.43 -1.06
CA MET A 1 12.96 -18.47 -0.71
C MET A 1 12.23 -17.34 -1.44
N ALA A 2 11.15 -17.65 -2.13
CA ALA A 2 10.38 -16.62 -2.80
C ALA A 2 9.53 -15.86 -1.78
N ASN A 3 9.55 -14.55 -1.87
CA ASN A 3 8.69 -13.71 -1.05
C ASN A 3 7.51 -13.26 -1.88
N ASP A 4 6.35 -13.22 -1.27
CA ASP A 4 5.18 -12.67 -1.94
C ASP A 4 5.22 -11.16 -1.89
N PRO A 5 4.77 -10.48 -2.95
CA PRO A 5 4.54 -9.04 -2.86
C PRO A 5 3.52 -8.76 -1.79
N GLN A 6 3.66 -7.64 -1.10
CA GLN A 6 2.76 -7.34 0.00
C GLN A 6 2.55 -5.86 0.19
N PHE A 7 1.39 -5.52 0.73
CA PHE A 7 1.12 -4.19 1.25
C PHE A 7 1.37 -4.22 2.74
N TYR A 8 2.35 -3.46 3.19
CA TYR A 8 2.70 -3.35 4.60
C TYR A 8 2.01 -2.11 5.17
N ARG A 9 1.20 -2.30 6.20
CA ARG A 9 0.45 -1.20 6.83
C ARG A 9 1.11 -0.85 8.15
N TYR A 10 1.19 0.44 8.42
CA TYR A 10 1.82 0.90 9.65
C TYR A 10 1.23 2.24 10.07
N VAL A 11 1.46 2.63 11.32
CA VAL A 11 1.03 3.92 11.84
C VAL A 11 2.25 4.82 11.90
N ASP A 12 2.14 6.02 11.33
CA ASP A 12 3.25 6.95 11.30
C ASP A 12 3.35 7.76 12.61
N LEU A 13 4.29 8.68 12.65
CA LEU A 13 4.53 9.47 13.86
C LEU A 13 3.38 10.42 14.20
N ARG A 14 2.52 10.72 13.25
CA ARG A 14 1.33 11.54 13.47
C ARG A 14 0.14 10.73 13.96
N GLY A 15 0.28 9.41 14.04
CA GLY A 15 -0.81 8.54 14.42
C GLY A 15 -1.73 8.17 13.27
N GLU A 16 -1.30 8.40 12.04
CA GLU A 16 -2.09 8.08 10.86
C GLU A 16 -1.64 6.78 10.24
N TRP A 17 -2.58 6.03 9.69
CA TRP A 17 -2.27 4.78 8.99
C TRP A 17 -1.70 5.07 7.62
N ARG A 18 -0.69 4.26 7.23
CA ARG A 18 -0.05 4.35 5.92
C ARG A 18 0.21 2.96 5.39
N TRP A 19 0.54 2.88 4.10
CA TRP A 19 0.92 1.60 3.51
C TRP A 19 2.17 1.77 2.64
N ARG A 20 2.89 0.66 2.50
CA ARG A 20 3.97 0.52 1.52
C ARG A 20 3.70 -0.72 0.71
N PHE A 21 4.01 -0.66 -0.58
CA PHE A 21 3.99 -1.85 -1.42
C PHE A 21 5.41 -2.36 -1.55
N ILE A 22 5.62 -3.59 -1.11
CA ILE A 22 6.93 -4.23 -1.11
C ILE A 22 6.90 -5.37 -2.11
N ALA A 23 7.78 -5.29 -3.12
CA ALA A 23 7.85 -6.29 -4.17
C ALA A 23 8.43 -7.60 -3.64
N ALA A 24 8.32 -8.65 -4.44
CA ALA A 24 8.79 -9.98 -4.05
C ALA A 24 10.28 -10.00 -3.73
N ASN A 25 11.07 -9.09 -4.32
CA ASN A 25 12.50 -9.02 -4.06
C ASN A 25 12.83 -8.21 -2.78
N GLY A 26 11.81 -7.78 -2.04
CA GLY A 26 12.00 -7.04 -0.79
C GLY A 26 12.12 -5.54 -0.94
N ARG A 27 12.06 -5.03 -2.16
CA ARG A 27 12.20 -3.60 -2.39
C ARG A 27 10.86 -2.89 -2.26
N THR A 28 10.88 -1.72 -1.63
CA THR A 28 9.70 -0.87 -1.57
C THR A 28 9.51 -0.20 -2.91
N MET A 29 8.39 -0.50 -3.56
CA MET A 29 8.08 0.03 -4.89
C MET A 29 7.21 1.27 -4.84
N ALA A 30 6.40 1.41 -3.79
CA ALA A 30 5.47 2.52 -3.67
C ALA A 30 5.07 2.67 -2.21
N ASP A 31 4.57 3.86 -1.88
CA ASP A 31 3.98 4.06 -0.56
C ASP A 31 2.78 4.99 -0.69
N SER A 32 2.01 5.09 0.40
CA SER A 32 0.87 6.00 0.40
C SER A 32 1.38 7.43 0.51
N GLY A 33 0.83 8.29 -0.33
CA GLY A 33 1.19 9.70 -0.30
C GLY A 33 0.49 10.46 0.80
N GLU A 34 -0.47 9.81 1.47
CA GLU A 34 -1.26 10.46 2.53
C GLU A 34 -1.50 9.49 3.67
N GLY A 35 -1.91 10.05 4.81
CA GLY A 35 -2.27 9.25 5.96
C GLY A 35 -3.76 9.03 6.00
N TYR A 36 -4.17 7.92 6.61
CA TYR A 36 -5.56 7.54 6.77
C TYR A 36 -5.92 7.51 8.25
N ASP A 37 -7.16 7.91 8.56
CA ASP A 37 -7.60 8.04 9.95
C ASP A 37 -7.75 6.70 10.66
N SER A 38 -7.97 5.63 9.92
CA SER A 38 -8.28 4.34 10.53
C SER A 38 -7.74 3.20 9.70
N LEU A 39 -7.59 2.04 10.35
CA LEU A 39 -7.22 0.81 9.66
C LEU A 39 -8.23 0.47 8.57
N GLU A 40 -9.51 0.70 8.82
CA GLU A 40 -10.54 0.44 7.83
C GLU A 40 -10.32 1.27 6.57
N ASN A 41 -9.98 2.55 6.74
CA ASN A 41 -9.76 3.43 5.60
C ASN A 41 -8.51 3.05 4.80
N VAL A 42 -7.41 2.69 5.48
CA VAL A 42 -6.21 2.26 4.74
C VAL A 42 -6.47 0.95 4.01
N ASN A 43 -7.22 0.03 4.61
CA ASN A 43 -7.59 -1.21 3.94
C ASN A 43 -8.43 -0.95 2.70
N ARG A 44 -9.36 -0.01 2.78
CA ARG A 44 -10.21 0.35 1.65
C ARG A 44 -9.37 0.93 0.50
N ALA A 45 -8.39 1.77 0.84
CA ALA A 45 -7.49 2.34 -0.16
C ALA A 45 -6.68 1.25 -0.86
N ILE A 46 -6.18 0.28 -0.09
CA ILE A 46 -5.43 -0.85 -0.65
C ILE A 46 -6.32 -1.68 -1.57
N GLU A 47 -7.56 -1.94 -1.18
CA GLU A 47 -8.48 -2.70 -2.03
C GLU A 47 -8.76 -1.98 -3.35
N THR A 48 -8.89 -0.66 -3.30
CA THR A 48 -9.05 0.14 -4.50
C THR A 48 -7.85 -0.02 -5.44
N LEU A 49 -6.64 0.05 -4.87
CA LEU A 49 -5.43 -0.14 -5.67
C LEU A 49 -5.38 -1.52 -6.31
N LYS A 50 -5.68 -2.55 -5.54
CA LYS A 50 -5.65 -3.92 -6.06
C LYS A 50 -6.64 -4.12 -7.19
N ARG A 51 -7.76 -3.42 -7.14
CA ARG A 51 -8.79 -3.53 -8.17
C ARG A 51 -8.43 -2.73 -9.42
N GLU A 52 -7.85 -1.55 -9.25
CA GLU A 52 -7.68 -0.61 -10.36
C GLU A 52 -6.30 -0.67 -11.03
N VAL A 53 -5.26 -1.02 -10.29
CA VAL A 53 -3.90 -1.04 -10.83
C VAL A 53 -3.77 -1.92 -12.08
N PRO A 54 -4.38 -3.12 -12.15
CA PRO A 54 -4.23 -3.94 -13.35
C PRO A 54 -4.75 -3.30 -14.63
N SER A 55 -5.66 -2.32 -14.51
CA SER A 55 -6.22 -1.61 -15.67
C SER A 55 -5.60 -0.24 -15.86
N ALA A 56 -4.60 0.12 -15.06
CA ALA A 56 -4.02 1.46 -15.11
C ALA A 56 -3.25 1.67 -16.40
N ARG A 57 -3.45 2.83 -17.01
CA ARG A 57 -2.74 3.19 -18.23
C ARG A 57 -1.38 3.77 -17.91
N LEU A 58 -0.43 3.48 -18.78
CA LEU A 58 0.86 4.17 -18.76
C LEU A 58 0.73 5.43 -19.63
N THR A 59 0.93 6.56 -19.00
CA THR A 59 0.79 7.84 -19.70
C THR A 59 2.13 8.47 -20.00
#